data_9322bfd6c4c6f53fc558583d9693fcb1
#
_entry.id   9322bfd6c4c6f53fc558583d9693fcb1
#
_cell.length_a   1.000
_cell.length_b   1.000
_cell.length_c   1.000
_cell.angle_alpha   90.00
_cell.angle_beta   90.00
_cell.angle_gamma   90.00
#
_symmetry.space_group_name_H-M   'P 1'
#
loop_
_entity.id
_entity.type
_entity.pdbx_description
1 polymer ?
#
loop_
_entity_poly.entity_id
_entity_poly.type
_entity_poly.pdbx_seq_one_letter_code
_entity_poly.pdbx_strand_id
1 'polypeptide(L)'
;RALGRDGGRGGRAAHPGVEGPADAGADEEALVLTGDREAVEALSFDLRWKAACGYPVDAKGFNSSTLTYWRRRLAASERPQRIFEVVRQVIAETGAVKAKTRRALDSTVLDDAVARQDTITQLIAQIRRVGREVPGAKELIATECTRLAAVCGHDYSEAGKPRIAWDDQAARDELVSALVADALALLEALDVEAITAAGGRPAEAVALLALVAGQDVEPAEDSDGTDGRWRIARRTAPDRVISTVDPDARHAHKTRQRRQDGFKAHIVVEPDTGLTTMCALTKPNGPSNSDAAVGAGLVTADPTELLRQVGALARDVELAAEEVEQVAVRAEHRADVQGV
;
A
#
# COMPACT_ATOMS: atom_id res chain seq x y z
N ARG A 1 53.31 -32.63 -1.45
CA ARG A 1 52.36 -32.75 -2.57
C ARG A 1 51.15 -31.88 -2.24
N ALA A 2 51.09 -30.72 -2.88
CA ALA A 2 50.04 -29.73 -2.81
C ALA A 2 48.78 -30.20 -3.54
N LEU A 3 47.60 -29.89 -3.01
CA LEU A 3 46.37 -29.80 -3.77
C LEU A 3 45.69 -28.49 -3.41
N GLY A 4 45.63 -27.59 -4.40
CA GLY A 4 45.01 -26.30 -4.35
C GLY A 4 43.48 -26.41 -4.23
N ARG A 5 42.86 -25.48 -3.47
CA ARG A 5 41.43 -25.19 -3.53
C ARG A 5 41.25 -23.91 -4.31
N ASP A 6 40.72 -24.06 -5.50
CA ASP A 6 40.18 -22.96 -6.32
C ASP A 6 38.88 -22.48 -5.70
N GLY A 7 38.87 -21.23 -5.26
CA GLY A 7 37.68 -20.51 -4.80
C GLY A 7 37.01 -19.78 -5.97
N GLY A 8 36.01 -20.40 -6.59
CA GLY A 8 35.17 -19.76 -7.59
C GLY A 8 34.38 -18.58 -7.02
N ARG A 9 34.75 -17.36 -7.41
CA ARG A 9 33.93 -16.16 -7.24
C ARG A 9 32.76 -16.21 -8.23
N GLY A 10 31.56 -16.44 -7.76
CA GLY A 10 30.34 -16.29 -8.55
C GLY A 10 30.14 -14.84 -8.97
N GLY A 11 30.35 -14.57 -10.24
CA GLY A 11 30.04 -13.31 -10.87
C GLY A 11 28.53 -13.12 -10.89
N ARG A 12 28.05 -11.99 -10.37
CA ARG A 12 26.69 -11.52 -10.59
C ARG A 12 26.55 -11.21 -12.08
N ALA A 13 25.67 -11.92 -12.77
CA ALA A 13 25.27 -11.62 -14.13
C ALA A 13 24.55 -10.26 -14.14
N ALA A 14 25.09 -9.32 -14.92
CA ALA A 14 24.45 -8.08 -15.27
C ALA A 14 23.20 -8.40 -16.11
N HIS A 15 22.05 -7.87 -15.76
CA HIS A 15 20.86 -7.91 -16.60
C HIS A 15 21.10 -7.04 -17.84
N PRO A 16 20.76 -7.51 -19.04
CA PRO A 16 20.84 -6.70 -20.25
C PRO A 16 19.81 -5.59 -20.18
N GLY A 17 20.30 -4.35 -20.38
CA GLY A 17 19.46 -3.17 -20.49
C GLY A 17 18.48 -3.31 -21.66
N VAL A 18 17.25 -2.88 -21.43
CA VAL A 18 16.28 -2.62 -22.50
C VAL A 18 16.73 -1.33 -23.18
N GLU A 19 17.33 -1.46 -24.35
CA GLU A 19 17.54 -0.34 -25.25
C GLU A 19 16.18 0.07 -25.83
N GLY A 20 15.65 1.20 -25.35
CA GLY A 20 14.59 1.95 -26.03
C GLY A 20 15.21 2.83 -27.10
N PRO A 21 14.44 3.23 -28.15
CA PRO A 21 14.99 3.94 -29.28
C PRO A 21 15.59 5.30 -28.89
N ALA A 22 16.85 5.49 -29.25
CA ALA A 22 17.49 6.78 -29.23
C ALA A 22 16.85 7.65 -30.31
N ASP A 23 16.14 8.72 -29.91
CA ASP A 23 16.12 9.93 -30.72
C ASP A 23 15.82 11.20 -29.90
N ALA A 24 16.76 12.14 -30.04
CA ALA A 24 16.71 13.60 -30.02
C ALA A 24 15.81 14.30 -29.00
N GLY A 25 16.39 14.74 -27.96
CA GLY A 25 15.88 15.73 -27.01
C GLY A 25 16.81 15.79 -25.83
N ALA A 26 17.95 16.46 -26.00
CA ALA A 26 18.85 16.76 -24.89
C ALA A 26 18.05 17.48 -23.77
N ASP A 27 18.37 17.11 -22.54
CA ASP A 27 18.28 17.90 -21.32
C ASP A 27 17.06 17.80 -20.39
N GLU A 28 16.26 16.78 -20.48
CA GLU A 28 15.40 16.39 -19.36
C GLU A 28 15.74 14.97 -18.86
N GLU A 29 16.95 14.76 -18.36
CA GLU A 29 17.15 13.73 -17.36
C GLU A 29 16.27 14.10 -16.15
N ALA A 30 15.03 13.62 -16.19
CA ALA A 30 14.16 13.66 -15.03
C ALA A 30 14.97 13.13 -13.85
N LEU A 31 15.05 13.89 -12.79
CA LEU A 31 15.72 13.56 -11.52
C LEU A 31 14.97 12.38 -10.88
N VAL A 32 15.03 11.21 -11.52
CA VAL A 32 14.46 9.97 -11.01
C VAL A 32 15.41 9.40 -9.98
N LEU A 33 15.13 9.64 -8.72
CA LEU A 33 15.86 9.03 -7.62
C LEU A 33 15.18 7.75 -7.20
N THR A 34 15.94 6.69 -7.20
CA THR A 34 15.48 5.35 -6.86
C THR A 34 15.77 4.97 -5.41
N GLY A 35 16.67 5.68 -4.71
CA GLY A 35 17.03 5.35 -3.34
C GLY A 35 17.63 6.48 -2.51
N ASP A 36 17.62 6.34 -1.19
CA ASP A 36 18.12 7.33 -0.24
C ASP A 36 19.61 7.67 -0.43
N ARG A 37 20.40 6.67 -0.83
CA ARG A 37 21.84 6.87 -1.06
C ARG A 37 22.08 7.70 -2.29
N GLU A 38 21.37 7.42 -3.37
CA GLU A 38 21.44 8.20 -4.62
C GLU A 38 20.97 9.63 -4.42
N ALA A 39 19.90 9.85 -3.64
CA ALA A 39 19.42 11.17 -3.30
C ALA A 39 20.49 12.01 -2.57
N VAL A 40 21.18 11.41 -1.60
CA VAL A 40 22.24 12.10 -0.85
C VAL A 40 23.50 12.29 -1.71
N GLU A 41 23.80 11.35 -2.59
CA GLU A 41 24.89 11.46 -3.55
C GLU A 41 24.63 12.60 -4.54
N ALA A 42 23.43 12.66 -5.12
CA ALA A 42 23.01 13.76 -5.98
C ALA A 42 23.09 15.12 -5.25
N LEU A 43 22.58 15.21 -4.02
CA LEU A 43 22.73 16.44 -3.21
C LEU A 43 24.19 16.81 -2.96
N SER A 44 25.10 15.84 -2.89
CA SER A 44 26.52 16.09 -2.62
C SER A 44 27.28 16.58 -3.86
N PHE A 45 26.95 16.09 -5.04
CA PHE A 45 27.76 16.26 -6.25
C PHE A 45 27.04 16.94 -7.42
N ASP A 46 25.72 16.95 -7.49
CA ASP A 46 24.96 17.60 -8.56
C ASP A 46 24.61 19.05 -8.18
N LEU A 47 25.10 20.00 -8.97
CA LEU A 47 24.88 21.44 -8.76
C LEU A 47 23.39 21.81 -8.92
N ARG A 48 22.65 21.14 -9.77
CA ARG A 48 21.21 21.36 -9.97
C ARG A 48 20.44 21.04 -8.68
N TRP A 49 20.82 19.93 -8.03
CA TRP A 49 20.26 19.53 -6.75
C TRP A 49 20.61 20.50 -5.64
N LYS A 50 21.88 20.92 -5.57
CA LYS A 50 22.31 21.92 -4.59
C LYS A 50 21.54 23.22 -4.77
N ALA A 51 21.41 23.70 -6.00
CA ALA A 51 20.67 24.91 -6.31
C ALA A 51 19.19 24.79 -5.92
N ALA A 52 18.53 23.69 -6.30
CA ALA A 52 17.12 23.45 -5.97
C ALA A 52 16.84 23.34 -4.47
N CYS A 53 17.79 22.77 -3.70
CA CYS A 53 17.70 22.65 -2.25
C CYS A 53 18.25 23.84 -1.46
N GLY A 54 18.76 24.87 -2.13
CA GLY A 54 19.42 26.01 -1.47
C GLY A 54 20.72 25.61 -0.76
N TYR A 55 21.40 24.57 -1.23
CA TYR A 55 22.62 24.05 -0.61
C TYR A 55 23.85 24.75 -1.17
N PRO A 56 24.81 25.15 -0.31
CA PRO A 56 26.08 25.69 -0.79
C PRO A 56 26.84 24.68 -1.66
N VAL A 57 27.61 25.20 -2.64
CA VAL A 57 28.36 24.37 -3.60
C VAL A 57 29.36 23.43 -2.91
N ASP A 58 30.00 23.91 -1.85
CA ASP A 58 30.99 23.19 -1.05
C ASP A 58 30.37 22.35 0.08
N ALA A 59 29.07 22.46 0.33
CA ALA A 59 28.41 21.65 1.35
C ALA A 59 28.40 20.18 1.00
N LYS A 60 28.71 19.36 2.00
CA LYS A 60 28.60 17.89 1.91
C LYS A 60 27.16 17.47 2.17
N GLY A 61 26.71 16.41 1.50
CA GLY A 61 25.45 15.76 1.83
C GLY A 61 25.43 15.19 3.25
N PHE A 62 24.25 14.94 3.75
CA PHE A 62 24.04 14.31 5.06
C PHE A 62 23.99 12.75 4.92
N ASN A 63 23.93 12.04 6.05
CA ASN A 63 23.82 10.58 6.01
C ASN A 63 22.44 10.14 5.48
N SER A 64 22.41 9.14 4.58
CA SER A 64 21.16 8.62 3.99
C SER A 64 20.13 8.14 5.03
N SER A 65 20.58 7.68 6.21
CA SER A 65 19.68 7.31 7.31
C SER A 65 18.82 8.47 7.81
N THR A 66 19.23 9.71 7.57
CA THR A 66 18.46 10.92 7.88
C THR A 66 17.13 10.93 7.12
N LEU A 67 17.12 10.52 5.84
CA LEU A 67 15.90 10.41 5.04
C LEU A 67 14.96 9.33 5.60
N THR A 68 15.50 8.18 5.99
CA THR A 68 14.73 7.13 6.66
C THR A 68 14.12 7.60 7.98
N TYR A 69 14.89 8.34 8.80
CA TYR A 69 14.40 8.93 10.04
C TYR A 69 13.23 9.90 9.78
N TRP A 70 13.38 10.81 8.82
CA TRP A 70 12.35 11.78 8.49
C TRP A 70 11.08 11.13 7.91
N ARG A 71 11.22 10.10 7.05
CA ARG A 71 10.04 9.34 6.56
C ARG A 71 9.24 8.70 7.68
N ARG A 72 9.92 8.05 8.63
CA ARG A 72 9.24 7.49 9.81
C ARG A 72 8.52 8.55 10.63
N ARG A 73 9.16 9.70 10.81
CA ARG A 73 8.58 10.81 11.55
C ARG A 73 7.38 11.43 10.80
N LEU A 74 7.45 11.56 9.49
CA LEU A 74 6.34 12.02 8.66
C LEU A 74 5.18 11.03 8.69
N ALA A 75 5.44 9.73 8.53
CA ALA A 75 4.44 8.68 8.58
C ALA A 75 3.69 8.64 9.93
N ALA A 76 4.38 8.91 11.03
CA ALA A 76 3.77 8.98 12.37
C ALA A 76 3.09 10.33 12.69
N SER A 77 3.14 11.32 11.79
CA SER A 77 2.55 12.64 12.00
C SER A 77 1.09 12.69 11.55
N GLU A 78 0.34 13.68 12.03
CA GLU A 78 -1.05 13.94 11.59
C GLU A 78 -1.15 14.28 10.08
N ARG A 79 -0.04 14.71 9.45
CA ARG A 79 0.01 15.07 8.02
C ARG A 79 1.18 14.38 7.33
N PRO A 80 1.09 13.07 7.08
CA PRO A 80 2.19 12.30 6.47
C PRO A 80 2.50 12.74 5.04
N GLN A 81 1.53 13.28 4.31
CA GLN A 81 1.66 13.70 2.91
C GLN A 81 2.03 15.19 2.74
N ARG A 82 2.37 15.90 3.81
CA ARG A 82 2.63 17.36 3.78
C ARG A 82 3.63 17.82 2.72
N ILE A 83 4.63 17.01 2.39
CA ILE A 83 5.61 17.36 1.34
C ILE A 83 4.93 17.38 -0.02
N PHE A 84 4.13 16.37 -0.33
CA PHE A 84 3.38 16.31 -1.58
C PHE A 84 2.32 17.42 -1.66
N GLU A 85 1.67 17.75 -0.55
CA GLU A 85 0.73 18.88 -0.46
C GLU A 85 1.40 20.21 -0.82
N VAL A 86 2.62 20.46 -0.31
CA VAL A 86 3.39 21.67 -0.65
C VAL A 86 3.76 21.68 -2.13
N VAL A 87 4.20 20.57 -2.70
CA VAL A 87 4.49 20.48 -4.15
C VAL A 87 3.25 20.82 -4.97
N ARG A 88 2.09 20.27 -4.62
CA ARG A 88 0.82 20.59 -5.28
C ARG A 88 0.45 22.07 -5.15
N GLN A 89 0.68 22.65 -4.01
CA GLN A 89 0.46 24.08 -3.79
C GLN A 89 1.36 24.93 -4.71
N VAL A 90 2.65 24.62 -4.78
CA VAL A 90 3.59 25.30 -5.68
C VAL A 90 3.16 25.15 -7.15
N ILE A 91 2.73 23.97 -7.57
CA ILE A 91 2.19 23.75 -8.94
C ILE A 91 0.97 24.66 -9.20
N ALA A 92 0.07 24.77 -8.24
CA ALA A 92 -1.13 25.60 -8.36
C ALA A 92 -0.79 27.10 -8.39
N GLU A 93 0.11 27.58 -7.52
CA GLU A 93 0.52 28.99 -7.42
C GLU A 93 1.33 29.45 -8.62
N THR A 94 2.20 28.59 -9.13
CA THR A 94 3.04 28.94 -10.29
C THR A 94 2.33 28.81 -11.62
N GLY A 95 1.18 28.10 -11.67
CA GLY A 95 0.50 27.77 -12.91
C GLY A 95 1.32 26.87 -13.86
N ALA A 96 2.31 26.15 -13.32
CA ALA A 96 3.17 25.24 -14.09
C ALA A 96 2.34 24.19 -14.84
N VAL A 97 1.24 23.73 -14.25
CA VAL A 97 0.27 22.84 -14.88
C VAL A 97 -1.01 23.61 -15.19
N LYS A 98 -1.35 23.72 -16.47
CA LYS A 98 -2.54 24.42 -16.93
C LYS A 98 -3.79 23.55 -16.73
N ALA A 99 -4.93 24.18 -16.44
CA ALA A 99 -6.19 23.49 -16.16
C ALA A 99 -6.74 22.61 -17.31
N LYS A 100 -6.34 22.87 -18.54
CA LYS A 100 -6.81 22.12 -19.74
C LYS A 100 -5.78 21.12 -20.29
N THR A 101 -4.72 20.82 -19.56
CA THR A 101 -3.71 19.86 -20.00
C THR A 101 -4.17 18.43 -19.76
N ARG A 102 -3.65 17.52 -20.55
CA ARG A 102 -3.93 16.07 -20.42
C ARG A 102 -3.40 15.56 -19.08
N ARG A 103 -4.00 14.49 -18.60
CA ARG A 103 -3.49 13.70 -17.47
C ARG A 103 -3.24 12.29 -17.96
N ALA A 104 -2.07 11.78 -17.69
CA ALA A 104 -1.74 10.38 -17.83
C ALA A 104 -1.84 9.71 -16.47
N LEU A 105 -2.60 8.62 -16.39
CA LEU A 105 -2.66 7.76 -15.24
C LEU A 105 -1.94 6.46 -15.57
N ASP A 106 -1.04 6.05 -14.73
CA ASP A 106 -0.45 4.72 -14.77
C ASP A 106 -0.33 4.15 -13.37
N SER A 107 -0.20 2.84 -13.29
CA SER A 107 0.03 2.15 -12.03
C SER A 107 1.14 1.12 -12.15
N THR A 108 1.87 0.98 -11.06
CA THR A 108 2.91 -0.04 -10.96
C THR A 108 2.78 -0.80 -9.65
N VAL A 109 3.14 -2.08 -9.68
CA VAL A 109 3.26 -2.85 -8.43
C VAL A 109 4.59 -2.48 -7.79
N LEU A 110 4.51 -1.97 -6.56
CA LEU A 110 5.66 -1.80 -5.70
C LEU A 110 5.94 -3.14 -5.04
N ASP A 111 6.98 -3.81 -5.54
CA ASP A 111 7.47 -5.06 -4.95
C ASP A 111 8.22 -4.71 -3.66
N ASP A 112 7.68 -5.13 -2.53
CA ASP A 112 8.25 -4.82 -1.23
C ASP A 112 8.83 -6.08 -0.59
N ALA A 113 9.78 -5.89 0.33
CA ALA A 113 10.35 -6.95 1.14
C ALA A 113 9.36 -7.43 2.22
N VAL A 114 8.16 -7.85 1.78
CA VAL A 114 7.12 -8.34 2.68
C VAL A 114 7.56 -9.65 3.32
N ALA A 115 7.50 -9.71 4.64
CA ALA A 115 7.74 -10.93 5.40
C ALA A 115 6.57 -11.90 5.20
N ARG A 116 6.60 -12.66 4.08
CA ARG A 116 5.59 -13.68 3.79
C ARG A 116 5.55 -14.74 4.87
N GLN A 117 4.37 -15.12 5.27
CA GLN A 117 4.14 -16.10 6.31
C GLN A 117 3.22 -17.22 5.80
N ASP A 118 3.57 -18.46 6.14
CA ASP A 118 2.67 -19.59 5.99
C ASP A 118 1.53 -19.51 7.03
N THR A 119 0.45 -20.25 6.80
CA THR A 119 -0.75 -20.26 7.63
C THR A 119 -0.47 -20.57 9.10
N ILE A 120 0.41 -21.52 9.37
CA ILE A 120 0.81 -21.90 10.75
C ILE A 120 1.51 -20.72 11.43
N THR A 121 2.47 -20.11 10.75
CA THR A 121 3.18 -18.93 11.27
C THR A 121 2.22 -17.76 11.50
N GLN A 122 1.26 -17.54 10.60
CA GLN A 122 0.25 -16.48 10.76
C GLN A 122 -0.63 -16.71 11.99
N LEU A 123 -1.16 -17.93 12.18
CA LEU A 123 -2.00 -18.28 13.34
C LEU A 123 -1.25 -18.05 14.66
N ILE A 124 -0.04 -18.59 14.79
CA ILE A 124 0.78 -18.42 16.00
C ILE A 124 1.08 -16.94 16.24
N ALA A 125 1.48 -16.20 15.20
CA ALA A 125 1.80 -14.79 15.31
C ALA A 125 0.59 -13.95 15.74
N GLN A 126 -0.62 -14.27 15.25
CA GLN A 126 -1.82 -13.51 15.61
C GLN A 126 -2.34 -13.83 16.99
N ILE A 127 -2.35 -15.08 17.45
CA ILE A 127 -2.66 -15.42 18.84
C ILE A 127 -1.72 -14.66 19.78
N ARG A 128 -0.42 -14.65 19.50
CA ARG A 128 0.56 -13.87 20.27
C ARG A 128 0.32 -12.36 20.21
N ARG A 129 -0.12 -11.83 19.06
CA ARG A 129 -0.43 -10.42 18.91
C ARG A 129 -1.63 -10.02 19.75
N VAL A 130 -2.70 -10.83 19.75
CA VAL A 130 -3.86 -10.61 20.63
C VAL A 130 -3.44 -10.58 22.09
N GLY A 131 -2.59 -11.50 22.54
CA GLY A 131 -2.07 -11.51 23.91
C GLY A 131 -1.25 -10.28 24.30
N ARG A 132 -0.66 -9.57 23.33
CA ARG A 132 0.09 -8.32 23.58
C ARG A 132 -0.77 -7.07 23.52
N GLU A 133 -1.74 -7.04 22.61
CA GLU A 133 -2.50 -5.82 22.30
C GLU A 133 -3.82 -5.73 23.09
N VAL A 134 -4.39 -6.89 23.50
CA VAL A 134 -5.68 -6.93 24.22
C VAL A 134 -5.43 -7.14 25.71
N PRO A 135 -5.85 -6.22 26.56
CA PRO A 135 -5.72 -6.38 28.02
C PRO A 135 -6.40 -7.65 28.52
N GLY A 136 -5.72 -8.44 29.34
CA GLY A 136 -6.23 -9.69 29.89
C GLY A 136 -6.19 -10.91 28.95
N ALA A 137 -5.89 -10.72 27.66
CA ALA A 137 -5.86 -11.81 26.70
C ALA A 137 -4.67 -12.78 26.93
N LYS A 138 -3.61 -12.35 27.58
CA LYS A 138 -2.47 -13.22 27.88
C LYS A 138 -2.86 -14.35 28.84
N GLU A 139 -3.65 -14.04 29.83
CA GLU A 139 -4.20 -14.98 30.80
C GLU A 139 -5.19 -15.93 30.11
N LEU A 140 -6.07 -15.42 29.24
CA LEU A 140 -6.98 -16.23 28.44
C LEU A 140 -6.22 -17.20 27.51
N ILE A 141 -5.14 -16.77 26.88
CA ILE A 141 -4.32 -17.66 26.05
C ILE A 141 -3.76 -18.82 26.90
N ALA A 142 -3.31 -18.54 28.13
CA ALA A 142 -2.77 -19.58 28.98
C ALA A 142 -3.81 -20.61 29.45
N THR A 143 -5.09 -20.23 29.56
CA THR A 143 -6.19 -21.12 30.00
C THR A 143 -6.93 -21.77 28.82
N GLU A 144 -7.20 -21.05 27.74
CA GLU A 144 -8.06 -21.49 26.64
C GLU A 144 -7.27 -22.10 25.47
N CYS A 145 -6.03 -21.61 25.21
CA CYS A 145 -5.21 -22.03 24.07
C CYS A 145 -4.22 -23.15 24.46
N THR A 146 -4.73 -24.31 24.83
CA THR A 146 -3.92 -25.44 25.35
C THR A 146 -3.65 -26.55 24.33
N ARG A 147 -4.29 -26.50 23.16
CA ARG A 147 -4.26 -27.59 22.17
C ARG A 147 -2.92 -27.67 21.47
N LEU A 148 -2.29 -26.52 21.17
CA LEU A 148 -0.94 -26.48 20.59
C LEU A 148 0.05 -27.22 21.50
N ALA A 149 0.02 -26.93 22.81
CA ALA A 149 0.90 -27.57 23.76
C ALA A 149 0.62 -29.09 23.90
N ALA A 150 -0.64 -29.51 23.80
CA ALA A 150 -1.03 -30.92 23.84
C ALA A 150 -0.50 -31.70 22.62
N VAL A 151 -0.46 -31.09 21.44
CA VAL A 151 -0.02 -31.76 20.19
C VAL A 151 1.51 -31.85 20.11
N CYS A 152 2.24 -30.81 20.48
CA CYS A 152 3.68 -30.74 20.20
C CYS A 152 4.54 -30.25 21.38
N GLY A 153 3.97 -29.99 22.55
CA GLY A 153 4.68 -29.45 23.71
C GLY A 153 5.14 -28.00 23.55
N HIS A 154 4.73 -27.29 22.50
CA HIS A 154 5.06 -25.91 22.22
C HIS A 154 3.91 -25.00 22.65
N ASP A 155 4.21 -23.89 23.29
CA ASP A 155 3.19 -22.91 23.69
C ASP A 155 3.39 -21.53 23.02
N TYR A 156 2.46 -20.62 23.24
CA TYR A 156 2.49 -19.29 22.62
C TYR A 156 3.52 -18.35 23.28
N SER A 157 4.17 -18.70 24.37
CA SER A 157 5.26 -17.95 24.99
C SER A 157 6.61 -18.25 24.35
N GLU A 158 6.76 -19.42 23.73
CA GLU A 158 7.99 -19.89 23.13
C GLU A 158 8.26 -19.24 21.76
N ALA A 159 9.51 -18.91 21.48
CA ALA A 159 9.92 -18.41 20.15
C ALA A 159 10.05 -19.55 19.12
N GLY A 160 9.91 -19.21 17.85
CA GLY A 160 10.12 -20.14 16.74
C GLY A 160 8.88 -20.94 16.34
N LYS A 161 9.11 -21.98 15.52
CA LYS A 161 8.07 -22.89 15.04
C LYS A 161 7.96 -24.12 15.92
N PRO A 162 6.75 -24.70 16.07
CA PRO A 162 6.55 -25.98 16.74
C PRO A 162 7.43 -27.09 16.18
N ARG A 163 7.82 -28.04 17.00
CA ARG A 163 8.61 -29.20 16.60
C ARG A 163 7.70 -30.37 16.30
N ILE A 164 7.44 -30.61 15.03
CA ILE A 164 6.65 -31.73 14.54
C ILE A 164 7.38 -32.45 13.38
N ALA A 165 6.87 -33.57 12.93
CA ALA A 165 7.30 -34.23 11.71
C ALA A 165 6.79 -33.46 10.49
N TRP A 166 7.55 -32.44 10.03
CA TRP A 166 7.11 -31.52 8.96
C TRP A 166 6.85 -32.19 7.62
N ASP A 167 7.46 -33.36 7.38
CA ASP A 167 7.23 -34.14 6.15
C ASP A 167 5.97 -34.99 6.23
N ASP A 168 5.40 -35.18 7.41
CA ASP A 168 4.14 -35.92 7.62
C ASP A 168 2.93 -34.99 7.47
N GLN A 169 2.01 -35.33 6.56
CA GLN A 169 0.79 -34.56 6.32
C GLN A 169 -0.16 -34.63 7.51
N ALA A 170 -0.28 -35.81 8.15
CA ALA A 170 -1.18 -35.99 9.30
C ALA A 170 -0.74 -35.12 10.49
N ALA A 171 0.58 -35.09 10.78
CA ALA A 171 1.11 -34.21 11.81
C ALA A 171 0.89 -32.70 11.53
N ARG A 172 0.95 -32.30 10.25
CA ARG A 172 0.63 -30.91 9.88
C ARG A 172 -0.86 -30.58 10.04
N ASP A 173 -1.74 -31.49 9.65
CA ASP A 173 -3.19 -31.31 9.76
C ASP A 173 -3.63 -31.30 11.24
N GLU A 174 -3.03 -32.14 12.08
CA GLU A 174 -3.23 -32.11 13.54
C GLU A 174 -2.79 -30.77 14.15
N LEU A 175 -1.61 -30.27 13.75
CA LEU A 175 -1.12 -28.95 14.18
C LEU A 175 -2.05 -27.82 13.74
N VAL A 176 -2.51 -27.83 12.49
CA VAL A 176 -3.46 -26.82 11.97
C VAL A 176 -4.76 -26.88 12.75
N SER A 177 -5.30 -28.07 12.98
CA SER A 177 -6.52 -28.28 13.79
C SER A 177 -6.38 -27.69 15.18
N ALA A 178 -5.26 -27.95 15.86
CA ALA A 178 -4.97 -27.39 17.19
C ALA A 178 -4.91 -25.86 17.17
N LEU A 179 -4.21 -25.26 16.20
CA LEU A 179 -4.07 -23.82 16.09
C LEU A 179 -5.39 -23.10 15.76
N VAL A 180 -6.20 -23.67 14.88
CA VAL A 180 -7.55 -23.14 14.56
C VAL A 180 -8.46 -23.22 15.77
N ALA A 181 -8.45 -24.37 16.46
CA ALA A 181 -9.26 -24.55 17.67
C ALA A 181 -8.84 -23.62 18.81
N ASP A 182 -7.54 -23.37 19.01
CA ASP A 182 -7.04 -22.39 19.96
C ASP A 182 -7.43 -20.96 19.57
N ALA A 183 -7.36 -20.60 18.27
CA ALA A 183 -7.78 -19.28 17.78
C ALA A 183 -9.29 -19.05 18.02
N LEU A 184 -10.12 -20.05 17.72
CA LEU A 184 -11.58 -19.97 17.93
C LEU A 184 -11.92 -19.87 19.43
N ALA A 185 -11.28 -20.69 20.28
CA ALA A 185 -11.48 -20.62 21.74
C ALA A 185 -11.10 -19.26 22.31
N LEU A 186 -10.00 -18.68 21.83
CA LEU A 186 -9.60 -17.33 22.25
C LEU A 186 -10.62 -16.28 21.80
N LEU A 187 -11.11 -16.35 20.55
CA LEU A 187 -12.13 -15.42 20.05
C LEU A 187 -13.45 -15.54 20.81
N GLU A 188 -13.83 -16.76 21.22
CA GLU A 188 -15.04 -17.01 22.01
C GLU A 188 -14.89 -16.47 23.46
N ALA A 189 -13.70 -16.58 24.04
CA ALA A 189 -13.43 -16.09 25.40
C ALA A 189 -13.29 -14.56 25.50
N LEU A 190 -13.07 -13.87 24.37
CA LEU A 190 -12.94 -12.42 24.31
C LEU A 190 -14.31 -11.74 24.09
N ASP A 191 -14.50 -10.57 24.72
CA ASP A 191 -15.61 -9.67 24.35
C ASP A 191 -15.27 -8.94 23.04
N VAL A 192 -15.45 -9.66 21.92
CA VAL A 192 -15.12 -9.15 20.57
C VAL A 192 -15.92 -7.91 20.22
N GLU A 193 -17.18 -7.82 20.67
CA GLU A 193 -18.04 -6.67 20.40
C GLU A 193 -17.52 -5.41 21.08
N ALA A 194 -17.22 -5.49 22.38
CA ALA A 194 -16.64 -4.36 23.12
C ALA A 194 -15.27 -3.95 22.60
N ILE A 195 -14.39 -4.91 22.26
CA ILE A 195 -13.07 -4.63 21.69
C ILE A 195 -13.20 -3.93 20.33
N THR A 196 -14.11 -4.40 19.47
CA THR A 196 -14.35 -3.82 18.15
C THR A 196 -14.92 -2.39 18.27
N ALA A 197 -15.84 -2.18 19.20
CA ALA A 197 -16.42 -0.85 19.45
C ALA A 197 -15.38 0.15 19.99
N ALA A 198 -14.42 -0.31 20.80
CA ALA A 198 -13.33 0.52 21.30
C ALA A 198 -12.30 0.88 20.24
N GLY A 199 -12.16 0.06 19.18
CA GLY A 199 -11.25 0.31 18.06
C GLY A 199 -9.77 0.18 18.40
N GLY A 200 -8.92 0.69 17.52
CA GLY A 200 -7.47 0.73 17.70
C GLY A 200 -6.77 -0.64 17.56
N ARG A 201 -5.54 -0.75 18.07
CA ARG A 201 -4.70 -1.95 17.95
C ARG A 201 -5.34 -3.24 18.49
N PRO A 202 -6.09 -3.23 19.60
CA PRO A 202 -6.79 -4.42 20.05
C PRO A 202 -7.82 -4.93 19.04
N ALA A 203 -8.66 -4.04 18.50
CA ALA A 203 -9.66 -4.39 17.49
C ALA A 203 -9.01 -4.93 16.21
N GLU A 204 -7.93 -4.29 15.73
CA GLU A 204 -7.17 -4.76 14.58
C GLU A 204 -6.59 -6.17 14.82
N ALA A 205 -6.04 -6.44 16.00
CA ALA A 205 -5.46 -7.73 16.33
C ALA A 205 -6.51 -8.84 16.33
N VAL A 206 -7.68 -8.60 16.93
CA VAL A 206 -8.79 -9.54 16.98
C VAL A 206 -9.38 -9.79 15.59
N ALA A 207 -9.62 -8.73 14.81
CA ALA A 207 -10.13 -8.84 13.45
C ALA A 207 -9.18 -9.64 12.55
N LEU A 208 -7.86 -9.40 12.67
CA LEU A 208 -6.87 -10.12 11.90
C LEU A 208 -6.73 -11.58 12.33
N LEU A 209 -6.88 -11.89 13.64
CA LEU A 209 -6.93 -13.28 14.11
C LEU A 209 -8.13 -14.02 13.50
N ALA A 210 -9.32 -13.42 13.55
CA ALA A 210 -10.54 -14.01 12.98
C ALA A 210 -10.37 -14.27 11.46
N LEU A 211 -9.78 -13.31 10.73
CA LEU A 211 -9.51 -13.46 9.31
C LEU A 211 -8.53 -14.62 9.03
N VAL A 212 -7.40 -14.65 9.73
CA VAL A 212 -6.33 -15.65 9.50
C VAL A 212 -6.81 -17.05 9.91
N ALA A 213 -7.65 -17.17 10.93
CA ALA A 213 -8.22 -18.44 11.35
C ALA A 213 -9.14 -19.10 10.29
N GLY A 214 -9.65 -18.31 9.34
CA GLY A 214 -10.57 -18.81 8.30
C GLY A 214 -10.05 -18.72 6.86
N GLN A 215 -8.97 -17.95 6.57
CA GLN A 215 -8.64 -17.65 5.17
C GLN A 215 -8.04 -18.82 4.38
N ASP A 216 -7.23 -19.67 5.01
CA ASP A 216 -6.46 -20.72 4.33
C ASP A 216 -6.69 -22.09 4.97
N VAL A 217 -7.81 -22.28 5.63
CA VAL A 217 -8.18 -23.55 6.26
C VAL A 217 -9.51 -24.06 5.71
N GLU A 218 -9.61 -25.34 5.57
CA GLU A 218 -10.85 -26.03 5.19
C GLU A 218 -11.03 -27.26 6.10
N PRO A 219 -12.25 -27.79 6.28
CA PRO A 219 -12.46 -29.04 7.00
C PRO A 219 -11.57 -30.16 6.46
N ALA A 220 -11.11 -31.05 7.32
CA ALA A 220 -10.38 -32.25 6.91
C ALA A 220 -11.22 -33.11 5.95
N GLU A 221 -10.59 -34.01 5.21
CA GLU A 221 -11.22 -34.68 4.05
C GLU A 221 -12.54 -35.38 4.39
N ASP A 222 -12.64 -35.99 5.57
CA ASP A 222 -13.83 -36.70 6.06
C ASP A 222 -14.52 -35.95 7.22
N SER A 223 -14.49 -34.61 7.19
CA SER A 223 -15.07 -33.76 8.22
C SER A 223 -15.85 -32.60 7.61
N ASP A 224 -16.84 -32.09 8.33
CA ASP A 224 -17.52 -30.83 8.05
C ASP A 224 -17.01 -29.68 8.90
N GLY A 225 -15.96 -29.91 9.70
CA GLY A 225 -15.34 -28.94 10.62
C GLY A 225 -15.98 -28.90 12.01
N THR A 226 -17.15 -29.50 12.21
CA THR A 226 -17.84 -29.51 13.52
C THR A 226 -17.12 -30.36 14.55
N ASP A 227 -16.32 -31.30 14.10
CA ASP A 227 -15.47 -32.17 14.92
C ASP A 227 -14.10 -31.55 15.25
N GLY A 228 -13.86 -30.31 14.82
CA GLY A 228 -12.63 -29.58 15.07
C GLY A 228 -11.43 -30.00 14.22
N ARG A 229 -11.65 -30.86 13.20
CA ARG A 229 -10.58 -31.29 12.30
C ARG A 229 -10.45 -30.39 11.08
N TRP A 230 -9.30 -29.73 10.96
CA TRP A 230 -8.99 -28.77 9.92
C TRP A 230 -7.72 -29.14 9.17
N ARG A 231 -7.61 -28.71 7.92
CA ARG A 231 -6.37 -28.78 7.12
C ARG A 231 -6.13 -27.47 6.37
N ILE A 232 -4.93 -27.30 5.87
CA ILE A 232 -4.64 -26.18 4.97
C ILE A 232 -5.42 -26.34 3.67
N ALA A 233 -6.13 -25.29 3.26
CA ALA A 233 -6.94 -25.30 2.07
C ALA A 233 -6.10 -25.57 0.81
N ARG A 234 -6.63 -26.37 -0.11
CA ARG A 234 -5.95 -26.69 -1.39
C ARG A 234 -5.83 -25.47 -2.31
N ARG A 235 -6.68 -24.47 -2.14
CA ARG A 235 -6.70 -23.24 -2.93
C ARG A 235 -6.37 -22.06 -2.04
N THR A 236 -5.57 -21.15 -2.57
CA THR A 236 -5.32 -19.87 -1.91
C THR A 236 -6.60 -19.05 -1.86
N ALA A 237 -6.94 -18.51 -0.69
CA ALA A 237 -8.11 -17.65 -0.53
C ALA A 237 -8.01 -16.40 -1.43
N PRO A 238 -9.12 -15.95 -2.00
CA PRO A 238 -9.17 -14.65 -2.67
C PRO A 238 -8.76 -13.55 -1.68
N ASP A 239 -7.94 -12.61 -2.14
CA ASP A 239 -7.46 -11.50 -1.30
C ASP A 239 -6.70 -11.91 -0.03
N ARG A 240 -5.99 -13.04 -0.10
CA ARG A 240 -5.23 -13.59 1.02
C ARG A 240 -4.28 -12.57 1.65
N VAL A 241 -4.35 -12.39 2.96
CA VAL A 241 -3.32 -11.70 3.75
C VAL A 241 -2.05 -12.55 3.75
N ILE A 242 -0.97 -12.03 3.18
CA ILE A 242 0.30 -12.73 3.03
C ILE A 242 1.28 -12.49 4.18
N SER A 243 1.03 -11.45 4.95
CA SER A 243 1.84 -11.06 6.11
C SER A 243 0.95 -10.46 7.19
N THR A 244 1.15 -10.91 8.42
CA THR A 244 0.47 -10.34 9.59
C THR A 244 1.20 -9.13 10.17
N VAL A 245 2.43 -8.87 9.70
CA VAL A 245 3.22 -7.66 10.01
C VAL A 245 2.76 -6.51 9.13
N ASP A 246 2.43 -6.81 7.87
CA ASP A 246 1.91 -5.86 6.88
C ASP A 246 0.63 -6.43 6.26
N PRO A 247 -0.51 -6.27 6.93
CA PRO A 247 -1.76 -6.91 6.53
C PRO A 247 -2.41 -6.32 5.28
N ASP A 248 -1.92 -5.21 4.74
CA ASP A 248 -2.41 -4.61 3.50
C ASP A 248 -1.63 -5.07 2.26
N ALA A 249 -0.44 -5.64 2.45
CA ALA A 249 0.32 -6.23 1.36
C ALA A 249 -0.40 -7.49 0.82
N ARG A 250 -0.36 -7.66 -0.50
CA ARG A 250 -0.99 -8.78 -1.21
C ARG A 250 -0.09 -9.35 -2.29
N HIS A 251 -0.40 -10.58 -2.71
CA HIS A 251 0.11 -11.11 -3.96
C HIS A 251 -0.45 -10.31 -5.13
N ALA A 252 0.43 -9.92 -6.04
CA ALA A 252 0.09 -9.21 -7.27
C ALA A 252 0.63 -9.94 -8.49
N HIS A 253 -0.03 -9.71 -9.63
CA HIS A 253 0.41 -10.24 -10.92
C HIS A 253 0.30 -9.14 -11.97
N LYS A 254 1.42 -8.65 -12.48
CA LYS A 254 1.42 -7.82 -13.69
C LYS A 254 1.21 -8.70 -14.93
N THR A 255 1.77 -9.92 -14.91
CA THR A 255 1.56 -10.98 -15.92
C THR A 255 1.48 -12.33 -15.22
N ARG A 256 1.04 -13.39 -15.93
CA ARG A 256 1.02 -14.76 -15.38
C ARG A 256 2.39 -15.24 -14.87
N GLN A 257 3.49 -14.69 -15.41
CA GLN A 257 4.86 -15.09 -15.09
C GLN A 257 5.52 -14.18 -14.05
N ARG A 258 5.07 -12.91 -13.91
CA ARG A 258 5.65 -11.95 -12.97
C ARG A 258 4.77 -11.84 -11.75
N ARG A 259 5.14 -12.58 -10.71
CA ARG A 259 4.54 -12.51 -9.38
C ARG A 259 5.32 -11.48 -8.56
N GLN A 260 4.61 -10.64 -7.86
CA GLN A 260 5.16 -9.59 -7.00
C GLN A 260 4.32 -9.56 -5.72
N ASP A 261 4.92 -9.16 -4.63
CA ASP A 261 4.24 -9.03 -3.34
C ASP A 261 4.41 -7.59 -2.85
N GLY A 262 3.32 -6.97 -2.45
CA GLY A 262 3.41 -5.59 -1.96
C GLY A 262 2.13 -4.81 -2.20
N PHE A 263 2.30 -3.63 -2.80
CA PHE A 263 1.26 -2.64 -3.01
C PHE A 263 1.18 -2.21 -4.47
N LYS A 264 0.12 -1.49 -4.82
CA LYS A 264 -0.04 -0.88 -6.12
C LYS A 264 0.00 0.64 -5.97
N ALA A 265 0.98 1.27 -6.61
CA ALA A 265 1.05 2.72 -6.70
C ALA A 265 0.35 3.19 -7.97
N HIS A 266 -0.53 4.16 -7.82
CA HIS A 266 -1.20 4.87 -8.90
C HIS A 266 -0.64 6.29 -8.94
N ILE A 267 -0.25 6.76 -10.11
CA ILE A 267 0.37 8.07 -10.32
C ILE A 267 -0.35 8.78 -11.45
N VAL A 268 -0.73 10.01 -11.23
CA VAL A 268 -1.28 10.91 -12.24
C VAL A 268 -0.24 11.97 -12.57
N VAL A 269 0.14 12.04 -13.83
CA VAL A 269 1.19 12.93 -14.33
C VAL A 269 0.61 13.83 -15.40
N GLU A 270 1.04 15.08 -15.44
CA GLU A 270 0.87 15.97 -16.58
C GLU A 270 2.02 15.69 -17.55
N PRO A 271 1.72 15.16 -18.78
CA PRO A 271 2.76 14.60 -19.66
C PRO A 271 3.76 15.62 -20.20
N ASP A 272 3.33 16.88 -20.42
CA ASP A 272 4.18 17.89 -21.05
C ASP A 272 5.22 18.46 -20.07
N THR A 273 4.92 18.46 -18.76
CA THR A 273 5.84 18.94 -17.71
C THR A 273 6.48 17.80 -16.90
N GLY A 274 5.96 16.57 -17.01
CA GLY A 274 6.38 15.45 -16.17
C GLY A 274 5.96 15.56 -14.68
N LEU A 275 5.18 16.58 -14.32
CA LEU A 275 4.81 16.83 -12.92
C LEU A 275 3.72 15.87 -12.45
N THR A 276 3.97 15.22 -11.30
CA THR A 276 2.98 14.39 -10.62
C THR A 276 1.97 15.27 -9.90
N THR A 277 0.69 15.20 -10.32
CA THR A 277 -0.40 15.97 -9.72
C THR A 277 -1.14 15.21 -8.64
N MET A 278 -1.26 13.90 -8.78
CA MET A 278 -1.91 13.03 -7.80
C MET A 278 -1.19 11.69 -7.68
N CYS A 279 -1.27 11.07 -6.52
CA CYS A 279 -0.83 9.69 -6.30
C CYS A 279 -1.70 9.00 -5.25
N ALA A 280 -1.78 7.69 -5.34
CA ALA A 280 -2.39 6.84 -4.32
C ALA A 280 -1.63 5.51 -4.20
N LEU A 281 -1.65 4.95 -2.99
CA LEU A 281 -1.17 3.60 -2.71
C LEU A 281 -2.38 2.75 -2.31
N THR A 282 -2.52 1.61 -2.96
CA THR A 282 -3.63 0.68 -2.71
C THR A 282 -3.14 -0.75 -2.56
N LYS A 283 -4.00 -1.64 -2.10
CA LYS A 283 -3.79 -3.08 -2.27
C LYS A 283 -3.69 -3.38 -3.77
N PRO A 284 -2.84 -4.33 -4.19
CA PRO A 284 -2.60 -4.56 -5.62
C PRO A 284 -3.73 -5.28 -6.34
N ASN A 285 -4.70 -5.82 -5.62
CA ASN A 285 -5.83 -6.59 -6.13
C ASN A 285 -7.19 -6.02 -5.66
N GLY A 286 -8.26 -6.57 -6.18
CA GLY A 286 -9.62 -6.14 -5.90
C GLY A 286 -10.17 -5.11 -6.90
N PRO A 287 -11.48 -5.11 -7.17
CA PRO A 287 -12.11 -4.26 -8.17
C PRO A 287 -12.02 -2.76 -7.82
N SER A 288 -12.08 -2.41 -6.53
CA SER A 288 -11.92 -1.02 -6.05
C SER A 288 -10.50 -0.47 -6.22
N ASN A 289 -9.52 -1.34 -6.40
CA ASN A 289 -8.10 -1.00 -6.58
C ASN A 289 -7.68 -1.08 -8.07
N SER A 290 -8.63 -1.22 -8.99
CA SER A 290 -8.37 -1.16 -10.43
C SER A 290 -7.95 0.26 -10.85
N ASP A 291 -7.19 0.36 -11.93
CA ASP A 291 -6.73 1.65 -12.46
C ASP A 291 -7.92 2.57 -12.79
N ALA A 292 -8.99 2.02 -13.32
CA ALA A 292 -10.20 2.78 -13.63
C ALA A 292 -10.89 3.33 -12.36
N ALA A 293 -11.03 2.49 -11.31
CA ALA A 293 -11.70 2.91 -10.08
C ALA A 293 -10.90 3.96 -9.30
N VAL A 294 -9.60 3.69 -9.10
CA VAL A 294 -8.71 4.63 -8.39
C VAL A 294 -8.47 5.89 -9.22
N GLY A 295 -8.27 5.74 -10.52
CA GLY A 295 -8.04 6.84 -11.44
C GLY A 295 -9.19 7.84 -11.49
N ALA A 296 -10.43 7.36 -11.51
CA ALA A 296 -11.60 8.24 -11.47
C ALA A 296 -11.61 9.11 -10.20
N GLY A 297 -11.30 8.51 -9.03
CA GLY A 297 -11.18 9.25 -7.77
C GLY A 297 -10.02 10.26 -7.78
N LEU A 298 -8.85 9.87 -8.29
CA LEU A 298 -7.69 10.75 -8.34
C LEU A 298 -7.89 11.95 -9.28
N VAL A 299 -8.46 11.74 -10.46
CA VAL A 299 -8.75 12.83 -11.41
C VAL A 299 -9.79 13.79 -10.83
N THR A 300 -10.82 13.27 -10.18
CA THR A 300 -11.84 14.11 -9.53
C THR A 300 -11.26 14.92 -8.35
N ALA A 301 -10.29 14.37 -7.64
CA ALA A 301 -9.61 15.04 -6.53
C ALA A 301 -8.43 15.93 -6.96
N ASP A 302 -8.08 15.96 -8.24
CA ASP A 302 -7.01 16.83 -8.75
C ASP A 302 -7.44 18.30 -8.64
N PRO A 303 -6.73 19.14 -7.86
CA PRO A 303 -7.14 20.53 -7.65
C PRO A 303 -7.12 21.36 -8.94
N THR A 304 -6.30 20.99 -9.92
CA THR A 304 -6.27 21.66 -11.22
C THR A 304 -7.51 21.31 -12.06
N GLU A 305 -8.08 20.12 -11.87
CA GLU A 305 -9.36 19.74 -12.48
C GLU A 305 -10.55 20.40 -11.76
N LEU A 306 -10.50 20.51 -10.43
CA LEU A 306 -11.51 21.21 -9.63
C LEU A 306 -11.60 22.69 -10.03
N LEU A 307 -10.47 23.36 -10.23
CA LEU A 307 -10.40 24.74 -10.74
C LEU A 307 -11.01 24.86 -12.14
N ARG A 308 -10.86 23.83 -12.98
CA ARG A 308 -11.50 23.77 -14.30
C ARG A 308 -13.02 23.68 -14.19
N GLN A 309 -13.54 22.85 -13.29
CA GLN A 309 -14.99 22.72 -13.07
C GLN A 309 -15.60 24.01 -12.54
N VAL A 310 -14.95 24.64 -11.55
CA VAL A 310 -15.38 25.95 -11.03
C VAL A 310 -15.30 27.03 -12.09
N GLY A 311 -14.24 27.07 -12.90
CA GLY A 311 -14.10 28.03 -14.00
C GLY A 311 -15.07 27.78 -15.16
N ALA A 312 -15.53 26.55 -15.38
CA ALA A 312 -16.57 26.23 -16.34
C ALA A 312 -17.95 26.69 -15.81
N LEU A 313 -18.27 26.40 -14.56
CA LEU A 313 -19.49 26.88 -13.89
C LEU A 313 -19.57 28.42 -13.87
N ALA A 314 -18.47 29.09 -13.56
CA ALA A 314 -18.41 30.55 -13.56
C ALA A 314 -18.69 31.14 -14.96
N ARG A 315 -18.13 30.54 -16.01
CA ARG A 315 -18.40 30.95 -17.40
C ARG A 315 -19.83 30.68 -17.86
N ASP A 316 -20.41 29.56 -17.43
CA ASP A 316 -21.81 29.23 -17.74
C ASP A 316 -22.75 30.21 -17.03
N VAL A 317 -22.40 30.66 -15.82
CA VAL A 317 -23.13 31.71 -15.10
C VAL A 317 -22.97 33.09 -15.77
N GLU A 318 -21.76 33.44 -16.21
CA GLU A 318 -21.53 34.69 -16.99
C GLU A 318 -22.29 34.71 -18.31
N LEU A 319 -22.25 33.60 -19.08
CA LEU A 319 -23.01 33.47 -20.33
C LEU A 319 -24.51 33.56 -20.09
N ALA A 320 -25.01 32.93 -19.04
CA ALA A 320 -26.42 33.02 -18.68
C ALA A 320 -26.81 34.44 -18.26
N ALA A 321 -25.94 35.18 -17.58
CA ALA A 321 -26.16 36.58 -17.23
C ALA A 321 -26.17 37.48 -18.45
N GLU A 322 -25.26 37.30 -19.42
CA GLU A 322 -25.24 38.03 -20.68
C GLU A 322 -26.48 37.75 -21.54
N GLU A 323 -26.96 36.50 -21.58
CA GLU A 323 -28.20 36.15 -22.26
C GLU A 323 -29.43 36.83 -21.64
N VAL A 324 -29.49 36.88 -20.28
CA VAL A 324 -30.56 37.57 -19.57
C VAL A 324 -30.53 39.07 -19.84
N GLU A 325 -29.35 39.70 -19.85
CA GLU A 325 -29.20 41.11 -20.16
C GLU A 325 -29.59 41.42 -21.60
N GLN A 326 -29.20 40.56 -22.56
CA GLN A 326 -29.64 40.71 -23.96
C GLN A 326 -31.15 40.57 -24.16
N VAL A 327 -31.79 39.69 -23.38
CA VAL A 327 -33.26 39.53 -23.40
C VAL A 327 -33.93 40.75 -22.78
N ALA A 328 -33.38 41.32 -21.71
CA ALA A 328 -33.88 42.53 -21.09
C ALA A 328 -33.81 43.75 -22.05
N VAL A 329 -32.64 43.94 -22.67
CA VAL A 329 -32.44 45.00 -23.68
C VAL A 329 -33.39 44.85 -24.88
N ARG A 330 -33.63 43.62 -25.35
CA ARG A 330 -34.61 43.37 -26.43
C ARG A 330 -36.05 43.61 -25.99
N ALA A 331 -36.37 43.35 -24.71
CA ALA A 331 -37.69 43.61 -24.17
C ALA A 331 -37.95 45.12 -24.05
N GLU A 332 -36.99 45.91 -23.59
CA GLU A 332 -37.05 47.38 -23.52
C GLU A 332 -37.19 48.00 -24.92
N HIS A 333 -36.41 47.53 -25.88
CA HIS A 333 -36.51 48.04 -27.28
C HIS A 333 -37.85 47.70 -27.94
N ARG A 334 -38.50 46.58 -27.55
CA ARG A 334 -39.85 46.25 -28.04
C ARG A 334 -40.91 47.10 -27.37
N ALA A 335 -40.74 47.47 -26.10
CA ALA A 335 -41.67 48.35 -25.40
C ALA A 335 -41.63 49.77 -25.98
N ASP A 336 -40.45 50.29 -26.33
CA ASP A 336 -40.29 51.61 -26.97
C ASP A 336 -40.86 51.68 -28.38
N VAL A 337 -40.83 50.58 -29.14
CA VAL A 337 -41.38 50.51 -30.51
C VAL A 337 -42.92 50.36 -30.53
N GLN A 338 -43.53 49.86 -29.42
CA GLN A 338 -44.99 49.70 -29.29
C GLN A 338 -45.67 50.87 -28.59
N GLY A 339 -44.91 51.85 -28.09
CA GLY A 339 -45.40 53.04 -27.38
C GLY A 339 -45.56 54.27 -28.26
N VAL A 340 -45.61 54.10 -29.60
CA VAL A 340 -45.97 55.19 -30.59
C VAL A 340 -47.34 54.91 -31.15
#